data_151ddff7eb5bfa34c485bd430dc0ac40
#
_entry.id   151ddff7eb5bfa34c485bd430dc0ac40
#
_cell.length_a   1.000
_cell.length_b   1.000
_cell.length_c   1.000
_cell.angle_alpha   90.00
_cell.angle_beta   90.00
_cell.angle_gamma   90.00
#
_symmetry.space_group_name_H-M   'P 1'
#
loop_
_entity.id
_entity.type
_entity.pdbx_description
1 polymer ?
#
loop_
_entity_poly.entity_id
_entity_poly.type
_entity_poly.pdbx_seq_one_letter_code
_entity_poly.pdbx_strand_id
1 'polypeptide(L)'
;GNSTLSLLPPVSRKRLTFNKYSKKIFYKLLTIYKKSKHISRSFFTFYDVEDKGFPLPIIKNNLSRIRQGVNKSLTNIYIIGTNTHQFKIQKTEYISQLERISKYIKVAYPGHDLFYCPHRRDLNQYDSDCKRLGIYLYNTEMSVEIDFITDKIYPKAVIGFGSTALITLKYMFPKSNIIDLVFHHADETLVKEYRAIELEYKSKGINVLELNDLCENNEA
;
A
#
# COMPACT_ATOMS: atom_id res chain seq x y z
N GLY A 1 -4.62 -6.19 14.57
CA GLY A 1 -5.83 -5.47 14.35
C GLY A 1 -6.22 -5.53 12.89
N ASN A 2 -7.33 -6.19 12.62
CA ASN A 2 -7.89 -6.22 11.28
C ASN A 2 -8.17 -4.78 10.84
N SER A 3 -7.62 -4.36 9.70
CA SER A 3 -8.06 -3.13 9.09
C SER A 3 -9.57 -3.24 8.90
N THR A 4 -10.31 -2.21 9.16
CA THR A 4 -11.77 -2.17 8.97
C THR A 4 -12.19 -2.55 7.55
N LEU A 5 -11.25 -2.53 6.60
CA LEU A 5 -11.40 -3.03 5.24
C LEU A 5 -11.44 -4.57 5.16
N SER A 6 -10.90 -5.30 6.15
CA SER A 6 -10.94 -6.78 6.14
C SER A 6 -12.31 -7.35 6.54
N LEU A 7 -13.20 -6.53 7.08
CA LEU A 7 -14.59 -6.90 7.36
C LEU A 7 -15.52 -6.70 6.15
N LEU A 8 -15.04 -6.08 5.10
CA LEU A 8 -15.73 -6.04 3.83
C LEU A 8 -15.36 -7.31 3.06
N PRO A 9 -16.32 -7.98 2.42
CA PRO A 9 -16.01 -9.09 1.54
C PRO A 9 -14.98 -8.62 0.52
N PRO A 10 -14.10 -9.52 0.02
CA PRO A 10 -13.03 -9.16 -0.88
C PRO A 10 -13.61 -8.34 -2.03
N VAL A 11 -13.38 -7.05 -1.99
CA VAL A 11 -13.87 -6.11 -2.99
C VAL A 11 -13.12 -6.46 -4.26
N SER A 12 -13.79 -7.13 -5.18
CA SER A 12 -13.38 -7.00 -6.58
C SER A 12 -13.28 -5.49 -6.80
N ARG A 13 -12.20 -5.00 -7.38
CA ARG A 13 -11.92 -3.58 -7.65
C ARG A 13 -12.96 -2.90 -8.57
N LYS A 14 -14.11 -3.51 -8.78
CA LYS A 14 -15.30 -2.85 -9.31
C LYS A 14 -15.71 -1.86 -8.23
N ARG A 15 -15.69 -0.56 -8.55
CA ARG A 15 -16.36 0.48 -7.76
C ARG A 15 -17.54 -0.18 -7.08
N LEU A 16 -17.65 -0.04 -5.76
CA LEU A 16 -18.85 -0.38 -5.01
C LEU A 16 -19.98 0.53 -5.52
N THR A 17 -20.39 0.31 -6.76
CA THR A 17 -21.76 0.60 -7.14
C THR A 17 -22.57 -0.41 -6.35
N PHE A 18 -22.81 -0.06 -5.07
CA PHE A 18 -23.75 -0.80 -4.29
C PHE A 18 -25.00 -0.89 -5.14
N ASN A 19 -25.21 -2.05 -5.72
CA ASN A 19 -26.45 -2.36 -6.38
C ASN A 19 -27.56 -2.00 -5.38
N LYS A 20 -28.69 -1.49 -5.85
CA LYS A 20 -29.86 -1.10 -5.05
C LYS A 20 -30.24 -2.18 -4.02
N TYR A 21 -29.96 -3.45 -4.31
CA TYR A 21 -30.15 -4.61 -3.44
C TYR A 21 -29.09 -4.72 -2.33
N SER A 22 -27.84 -4.54 -2.60
CA SER A 22 -26.79 -4.60 -1.58
C SER A 22 -26.86 -3.42 -0.61
N LYS A 23 -27.28 -2.24 -1.06
CA LYS A 23 -27.64 -1.12 -0.18
C LYS A 23 -28.79 -1.52 0.75
N LYS A 24 -29.85 -2.13 0.22
CA LYS A 24 -31.03 -2.54 1.00
C LYS A 24 -30.70 -3.59 2.06
N ILE A 25 -29.88 -4.57 1.72
CA ILE A 25 -29.38 -5.60 2.65
C ILE A 25 -28.47 -4.98 3.71
N PHE A 26 -27.54 -4.13 3.32
CA PHE A 26 -26.64 -3.41 4.23
C PHE A 26 -27.44 -2.54 5.23
N TYR A 27 -28.43 -1.76 4.74
CA TYR A 27 -29.28 -0.96 5.63
C TYR A 27 -30.18 -1.84 6.51
N LYS A 28 -30.64 -2.99 6.04
CA LYS A 28 -31.46 -3.93 6.84
C LYS A 28 -30.61 -4.58 7.95
N LEU A 29 -29.38 -4.99 7.66
CA LEU A 29 -28.41 -5.48 8.64
C LEU A 29 -28.07 -4.39 9.66
N LEU A 30 -27.84 -3.16 9.22
CA LEU A 30 -27.60 -2.02 10.11
C LEU A 30 -28.83 -1.70 10.99
N THR A 31 -30.04 -1.86 10.48
CA THR A 31 -31.28 -1.62 11.26
C THR A 31 -31.49 -2.70 12.33
N ILE A 32 -31.25 -3.97 11.99
CA ILE A 32 -31.25 -5.07 12.97
C ILE A 32 -30.18 -4.82 14.04
N TYR A 33 -29.03 -4.32 13.63
CA TYR A 33 -27.89 -4.00 14.47
C TYR A 33 -28.15 -2.77 15.39
N LYS A 34 -28.97 -1.80 14.97
CA LYS A 34 -29.39 -0.66 15.80
C LYS A 34 -30.34 -1.04 16.94
N LYS A 35 -31.06 -2.16 16.84
CA LYS A 35 -31.99 -2.63 17.87
C LYS A 35 -31.31 -3.27 19.10
N SER A 36 -30.02 -3.57 19.05
CA SER A 36 -29.26 -4.02 20.23
C SER A 36 -28.89 -2.79 21.08
N LYS A 37 -29.67 -2.53 22.13
CA LYS A 37 -29.74 -1.29 22.90
C LYS A 37 -28.51 -0.85 23.71
N HIS A 38 -27.36 -1.56 23.67
CA HIS A 38 -26.30 -1.29 24.65
C HIS A 38 -24.86 -1.23 24.11
N ILE A 39 -24.65 -1.15 22.79
CA ILE A 39 -23.28 -1.04 22.28
C ILE A 39 -23.17 0.23 21.44
N SER A 40 -22.44 1.22 21.97
CA SER A 40 -21.98 2.36 21.19
C SER A 40 -21.03 1.86 20.08
N ARG A 41 -21.32 2.18 18.85
CA ARG A 41 -20.54 1.75 17.69
C ARG A 41 -20.04 2.95 16.95
N SER A 42 -18.80 2.87 16.53
CA SER A 42 -18.15 3.92 15.75
C SER A 42 -17.34 3.29 14.62
N PHE A 43 -17.25 3.98 13.52
CA PHE A 43 -16.38 3.61 12.43
C PHE A 43 -15.00 4.27 12.64
N PHE A 44 -13.97 3.45 12.84
CA PHE A 44 -12.60 3.94 12.98
C PHE A 44 -11.92 3.92 11.61
N THR A 45 -11.36 5.05 11.23
CA THR A 45 -10.63 5.17 9.97
C THR A 45 -9.50 6.19 10.11
N PHE A 46 -8.45 6.03 9.31
CA PHE A 46 -7.44 7.07 9.10
C PHE A 46 -7.64 7.80 7.77
N TYR A 47 -8.58 7.33 6.95
CA TYR A 47 -8.97 8.01 5.72
C TYR A 47 -9.89 9.19 5.98
N ASP A 48 -9.86 10.17 5.08
CA ASP A 48 -10.86 11.22 5.02
C ASP A 48 -12.13 10.65 4.39
N VAL A 49 -13.11 10.38 5.24
CA VAL A 49 -14.42 9.88 4.83
C VAL A 49 -15.43 11.00 5.03
N GLU A 50 -16.17 11.34 3.99
CA GLU A 50 -17.27 12.29 4.12
C GLU A 50 -18.37 11.69 5.01
N ASP A 51 -18.79 12.46 6.03
CA ASP A 51 -19.78 12.02 7.01
C ASP A 51 -21.22 12.05 6.46
N LYS A 52 -21.41 12.56 5.24
CA LYS A 52 -22.73 12.70 4.61
C LYS A 52 -23.43 11.35 4.44
N GLY A 53 -24.35 11.06 5.35
CA GLY A 53 -25.19 9.85 5.30
C GLY A 53 -24.50 8.58 5.77
N PHE A 54 -23.34 8.67 6.42
CA PHE A 54 -22.73 7.49 7.04
C PHE A 54 -23.50 7.12 8.32
N PRO A 55 -23.92 5.85 8.48
CA PRO A 55 -24.86 5.45 9.53
C PRO A 55 -24.24 5.34 10.93
N LEU A 56 -22.94 5.52 11.07
CA LEU A 56 -22.19 5.41 12.32
C LEU A 56 -21.32 6.64 12.53
N PRO A 57 -21.08 7.07 13.76
CA PRO A 57 -20.10 8.10 14.05
C PRO A 57 -18.73 7.71 13.51
N ILE A 58 -18.09 8.62 12.77
CA ILE A 58 -16.75 8.43 12.22
C ILE A 58 -15.75 8.95 13.25
N ILE A 59 -14.85 8.07 13.68
CA ILE A 59 -13.72 8.45 14.53
C ILE A 59 -12.45 8.36 13.69
N LYS A 60 -11.90 9.52 13.36
CA LYS A 60 -10.64 9.61 12.61
C LYS A 60 -9.46 9.32 13.53
N ASN A 61 -8.68 8.32 13.19
CA ASN A 61 -7.42 8.02 13.86
C ASN A 61 -6.28 8.74 13.14
N ASN A 62 -5.64 9.65 13.82
CA ASN A 62 -4.50 10.41 13.27
C ASN A 62 -3.15 9.68 13.38
N LEU A 63 -3.13 8.46 13.90
CA LEU A 63 -1.94 7.62 14.08
C LEU A 63 -0.84 8.29 14.95
N SER A 64 -1.20 9.28 15.78
CA SER A 64 -0.26 10.07 16.57
C SER A 64 0.60 9.21 17.50
N ARG A 65 0.03 8.18 18.11
CA ARG A 65 0.77 7.26 19.00
C ARG A 65 1.85 6.49 18.25
N ILE A 66 1.57 6.08 17.02
CA ILE A 66 2.55 5.42 16.16
C ILE A 66 3.68 6.38 15.82
N ARG A 67 3.32 7.61 15.43
CA ARG A 67 4.29 8.66 15.09
C ARG A 67 5.19 9.06 16.24
N GLN A 68 4.68 9.12 17.46
CA GLN A 68 5.46 9.45 18.66
C GLN A 68 6.50 8.38 19.03
N GLY A 69 6.23 7.12 18.73
CA GLY A 69 7.18 6.02 18.99
C GLY A 69 8.38 5.98 18.04
N VAL A 70 8.36 6.80 16.99
CA VAL A 70 9.30 6.69 15.87
C VAL A 70 10.20 7.94 15.76
N ASN A 71 10.95 8.22 16.81
CA ASN A 71 11.97 9.29 16.80
C ASN A 71 13.36 8.77 16.36
N LYS A 72 13.41 7.84 15.41
CA LYS A 72 14.67 7.26 14.94
C LYS A 72 15.04 7.75 13.55
N SER A 73 16.34 7.72 13.27
CA SER A 73 16.89 8.03 11.95
C SER A 73 16.19 7.20 10.88
N LEU A 74 15.85 7.84 9.78
CA LEU A 74 15.35 7.16 8.58
C LEU A 74 16.42 6.16 8.13
N THR A 75 16.07 4.88 8.11
CA THR A 75 17.07 3.83 7.96
C THR A 75 17.25 3.43 6.50
N ASN A 76 16.38 2.56 6.03
CA ASN A 76 16.60 1.83 4.79
C ASN A 76 15.43 2.07 3.82
N ILE A 77 15.55 1.47 2.66
CA ILE A 77 14.56 1.57 1.58
C ILE A 77 13.89 0.22 1.43
N TYR A 78 12.58 0.24 1.26
CA TYR A 78 11.77 -0.96 1.18
C TYR A 78 10.95 -0.99 -0.10
N ILE A 79 11.00 -2.11 -0.82
CA ILE A 79 10.12 -2.41 -1.95
C ILE A 79 8.98 -3.27 -1.41
N ILE A 80 7.75 -2.84 -1.57
CA ILE A 80 6.55 -3.63 -1.26
C ILE A 80 6.18 -4.43 -2.50
N GLY A 81 6.35 -5.73 -2.41
CA GLY A 81 6.03 -6.65 -3.49
C GLY A 81 4.56 -6.60 -3.89
N THR A 82 4.29 -6.86 -5.16
CA THR A 82 2.94 -6.94 -5.70
C THR A 82 2.55 -8.37 -6.02
N ASN A 83 1.25 -8.63 -6.16
CA ASN A 83 0.73 -9.92 -6.61
C ASN A 83 0.90 -10.05 -8.13
N THR A 84 2.04 -10.61 -8.55
CA THR A 84 2.38 -10.75 -9.96
C THR A 84 1.39 -11.60 -10.74
N HIS A 85 0.80 -12.61 -10.11
CA HIS A 85 -0.26 -13.43 -10.69
C HIS A 85 -1.52 -12.63 -11.01
N GLN A 86 -1.97 -11.79 -10.09
CA GLN A 86 -3.16 -10.97 -10.29
C GLN A 86 -2.99 -9.99 -11.44
N PHE A 87 -1.80 -9.44 -11.58
CA PHE A 87 -1.47 -8.46 -12.61
C PHE A 87 -0.93 -9.10 -13.88
N LYS A 88 -0.88 -10.44 -13.96
CA LYS A 88 -0.35 -11.19 -15.12
C LYS A 88 1.06 -10.76 -15.54
N ILE A 89 1.88 -10.35 -14.56
CA ILE A 89 3.26 -9.92 -14.80
C ILE A 89 4.14 -11.16 -14.90
N GLN A 90 4.90 -11.26 -15.96
CA GLN A 90 5.86 -12.35 -16.13
C GLN A 90 7.01 -12.21 -15.12
N LYS A 91 7.50 -13.36 -14.59
CA LYS A 91 8.59 -13.34 -13.60
C LYS A 91 9.82 -12.58 -14.12
N THR A 92 10.21 -12.80 -15.36
CA THR A 92 11.36 -12.14 -15.99
C THR A 92 11.19 -10.64 -16.08
N GLU A 93 9.99 -10.16 -16.40
CA GLU A 93 9.64 -8.76 -16.44
C GLU A 93 9.74 -8.14 -15.06
N TYR A 94 9.16 -8.80 -14.05
CA TYR A 94 9.21 -8.30 -12.66
C TYR A 94 10.64 -8.20 -12.13
N ILE A 95 11.49 -9.22 -12.41
CA ILE A 95 12.90 -9.20 -12.03
C ILE A 95 13.64 -8.03 -12.71
N SER A 96 13.38 -7.80 -14.00
CA SER A 96 13.95 -6.65 -14.71
C SER A 96 13.59 -5.32 -14.04
N GLN A 97 12.36 -5.19 -13.55
CA GLN A 97 11.93 -4.01 -12.81
C GLN A 97 12.64 -3.87 -11.47
N LEU A 98 12.78 -4.97 -10.71
CA LEU A 98 13.56 -4.95 -9.46
C LEU A 98 15.03 -4.56 -9.69
N GLU A 99 15.62 -5.01 -10.79
CA GLU A 99 16.96 -4.61 -11.17
C GLU A 99 17.07 -3.10 -11.45
N ARG A 100 16.12 -2.54 -12.21
CA ARG A 100 16.07 -1.10 -12.49
C ARG A 100 15.90 -0.29 -11.21
N ILE A 101 15.00 -0.72 -10.31
CA ILE A 101 14.82 -0.09 -9.00
C ILE A 101 16.12 -0.15 -8.19
N SER A 102 16.79 -1.31 -8.15
CA SER A 102 18.06 -1.45 -7.43
C SER A 102 19.12 -0.48 -7.95
N LYS A 103 19.23 -0.31 -9.28
CA LYS A 103 20.15 0.67 -9.89
C LYS A 103 19.78 2.10 -9.49
N TYR A 104 18.53 2.48 -9.60
CA TYR A 104 18.05 3.79 -9.21
C TYR A 104 18.34 4.09 -7.74
N ILE A 105 18.03 3.16 -6.83
CA ILE A 105 18.22 3.35 -5.39
C ILE A 105 19.70 3.56 -5.03
N LYS A 106 20.60 2.83 -5.67
CA LYS A 106 22.06 3.01 -5.43
C LYS A 106 22.53 4.43 -5.75
N VAL A 107 21.90 5.07 -6.72
CA VAL A 107 22.24 6.45 -7.11
C VAL A 107 21.47 7.47 -6.26
N ALA A 108 20.16 7.31 -6.12
CA ALA A 108 19.30 8.28 -5.44
C ALA A 108 19.44 8.26 -3.90
N TYR A 109 19.89 7.13 -3.35
CA TYR A 109 20.02 6.93 -1.90
C TYR A 109 21.33 6.21 -1.54
N PRO A 110 22.47 6.84 -1.79
CA PRO A 110 23.77 6.22 -1.52
C PRO A 110 23.91 5.89 -0.03
N GLY A 111 24.45 4.70 0.26
CA GLY A 111 24.69 4.24 1.64
C GLY A 111 23.47 3.69 2.38
N HIS A 112 22.33 3.53 1.69
CA HIS A 112 21.16 2.87 2.24
C HIS A 112 20.99 1.45 1.69
N ASP A 113 20.62 0.54 2.58
CA ASP A 113 20.28 -0.82 2.19
C ASP A 113 18.87 -0.87 1.57
N LEU A 114 18.71 -1.77 0.60
CA LEU A 114 17.46 -2.01 -0.10
C LEU A 114 16.87 -3.35 0.33
N PHE A 115 15.64 -3.32 0.81
CA PHE A 115 14.90 -4.48 1.26
C PHE A 115 13.70 -4.74 0.35
N TYR A 116 13.42 -6.00 0.11
CA TYR A 116 12.22 -6.45 -0.58
C TYR A 116 11.28 -7.15 0.39
N CYS A 117 10.06 -6.64 0.51
CA CYS A 117 8.97 -7.23 1.28
C CYS A 117 8.10 -8.03 0.32
N PRO A 118 8.24 -9.36 0.22
CA PRO A 118 7.50 -10.14 -0.75
C PRO A 118 5.99 -10.08 -0.48
N HIS A 119 5.20 -10.06 -1.55
CA HIS A 119 3.77 -10.21 -1.40
C HIS A 119 3.47 -11.62 -0.85
N ARG A 120 2.56 -11.74 0.10
CA ARG A 120 2.22 -13.00 0.80
C ARG A 120 1.88 -14.19 -0.10
N ARG A 121 1.50 -13.95 -1.36
CA ARG A 121 1.24 -15.01 -2.35
C ARG A 121 2.47 -15.40 -3.17
N ASP A 122 3.52 -14.61 -3.10
CA ASP A 122 4.74 -14.77 -3.88
C ASP A 122 5.96 -15.04 -2.96
N LEU A 123 5.71 -15.55 -1.74
CA LEU A 123 6.76 -15.89 -0.78
C LEU A 123 7.77 -16.87 -1.42
N ASN A 124 9.06 -16.60 -1.20
CA ASN A 124 10.21 -17.37 -1.68
C ASN A 124 10.38 -17.42 -3.22
N GLN A 125 9.50 -16.79 -3.99
CA GLN A 125 9.55 -16.82 -5.44
C GLN A 125 10.75 -16.05 -6.01
N TYR A 126 11.20 -15.01 -5.32
CA TYR A 126 12.22 -14.06 -5.79
C TYR A 126 13.51 -14.05 -4.96
N ASP A 127 13.67 -14.98 -4.01
CA ASP A 127 14.78 -14.99 -3.05
C ASP A 127 16.15 -15.00 -3.72
N SER A 128 16.35 -15.90 -4.69
CA SER A 128 17.60 -16.00 -5.44
C SER A 128 17.87 -14.79 -6.31
N ASP A 129 16.81 -14.20 -6.87
CA ASP A 129 16.93 -13.01 -7.74
C ASP A 129 17.26 -11.76 -6.90
N CYS A 130 16.61 -11.58 -5.76
CA CYS A 130 16.93 -10.51 -4.82
C CYS A 130 18.37 -10.58 -4.36
N LYS A 131 18.83 -11.77 -3.96
CA LYS A 131 20.23 -11.97 -3.55
C LYS A 131 21.22 -11.61 -4.67
N ARG A 132 20.96 -12.01 -5.91
CA ARG A 132 21.77 -11.66 -7.09
C ARG A 132 21.82 -10.16 -7.34
N LEU A 133 20.71 -9.45 -7.08
CA LEU A 133 20.59 -8.00 -7.26
C LEU A 133 21.14 -7.19 -6.07
N GLY A 134 21.58 -7.85 -4.99
CA GLY A 134 22.01 -7.19 -3.76
C GLY A 134 20.87 -6.56 -2.99
N ILE A 135 19.67 -7.15 -3.07
CA ILE A 135 18.48 -6.74 -2.34
C ILE A 135 18.27 -7.71 -1.18
N TYR A 136 18.14 -7.20 0.03
CA TYR A 136 17.85 -8.00 1.20
C TYR A 136 16.38 -8.38 1.26
N LEU A 137 16.07 -9.57 1.76
CA LEU A 137 14.68 -9.97 2.00
C LEU A 137 14.23 -9.50 3.37
N TYR A 138 13.03 -8.95 3.42
CA TYR A 138 12.31 -8.65 4.65
C TYR A 138 10.99 -9.42 4.64
N ASN A 139 11.01 -10.61 5.23
CA ASN A 139 9.83 -11.47 5.31
C ASN A 139 8.88 -10.95 6.39
N THR A 140 7.68 -10.60 5.98
CA THR A 140 6.64 -10.11 6.88
C THR A 140 5.87 -11.28 7.50
N GLU A 141 5.69 -11.23 8.82
CA GLU A 141 4.85 -12.21 9.54
C GLU A 141 3.37 -11.83 9.48
N MET A 142 3.10 -10.52 9.48
CA MET A 142 1.75 -9.94 9.44
C MET A 142 1.59 -9.06 8.19
N SER A 143 1.05 -7.86 8.35
CA SER A 143 1.11 -6.85 7.29
C SER A 143 2.38 -6.02 7.47
N VAL A 144 2.94 -5.51 6.38
CA VAL A 144 4.16 -4.69 6.41
C VAL A 144 4.03 -3.49 7.35
N GLU A 145 2.83 -2.93 7.47
CA GLU A 145 2.55 -1.81 8.36
C GLU A 145 2.72 -2.19 9.83
N ILE A 146 2.25 -3.38 10.21
CA ILE A 146 2.35 -3.89 11.59
C ILE A 146 3.80 -4.24 11.89
N ASP A 147 4.45 -4.95 10.98
CA ASP A 147 5.83 -5.39 11.17
C ASP A 147 6.78 -4.19 11.28
N PHE A 148 6.59 -3.14 10.49
CA PHE A 148 7.37 -1.90 10.63
C PHE A 148 7.20 -1.24 12.00
N ILE A 149 5.99 -1.30 12.60
CA ILE A 149 5.77 -0.79 13.95
C ILE A 149 6.46 -1.67 14.97
N THR A 150 6.28 -3.00 14.86
CA THR A 150 6.82 -3.98 15.81
C THR A 150 8.34 -3.95 15.83
N ASP A 151 8.94 -3.91 14.66
CA ASP A 151 10.41 -3.90 14.51
C ASP A 151 11.00 -2.49 14.64
N LYS A 152 10.14 -1.50 14.93
CA LYS A 152 10.54 -0.08 15.06
C LYS A 152 11.28 0.46 13.84
N ILE A 153 10.87 0.03 12.66
CA ILE A 153 11.40 0.47 11.37
C ILE A 153 10.81 1.83 11.02
N TYR A 154 11.70 2.76 10.64
CA TYR A 154 11.29 4.03 10.02
C TYR A 154 11.94 4.12 8.64
N PRO A 155 11.22 3.79 7.56
CA PRO A 155 11.81 3.72 6.24
C PRO A 155 12.23 5.11 5.74
N LYS A 156 13.39 5.22 5.07
CA LYS A 156 13.80 6.41 4.32
C LYS A 156 12.91 6.60 3.11
N ALA A 157 12.68 5.50 2.37
CA ALA A 157 11.73 5.45 1.27
C ALA A 157 11.00 4.10 1.24
N VAL A 158 9.80 4.11 0.69
CA VAL A 158 9.03 2.91 0.37
C VAL A 158 8.58 3.00 -1.07
N ILE A 159 8.83 1.95 -1.81
CA ILE A 159 8.48 1.81 -3.22
C ILE A 159 7.46 0.69 -3.34
N GLY A 160 6.41 0.90 -4.11
CA GLY A 160 5.42 -0.14 -4.35
C GLY A 160 4.79 -0.01 -5.73
N PHE A 161 3.87 -0.90 -6.01
CA PHE A 161 3.22 -1.04 -7.29
C PHE A 161 1.70 -1.12 -7.09
N GLY A 162 1.03 0.02 -6.99
CA GLY A 162 -0.42 0.10 -6.77
C GLY A 162 -0.88 -0.54 -5.46
N SER A 163 -0.03 -0.59 -4.45
CA SER A 163 -0.34 -1.22 -3.17
C SER A 163 -1.07 -0.27 -2.25
N THR A 164 -2.23 -0.68 -1.71
CA THR A 164 -2.95 0.12 -0.70
C THR A 164 -2.14 0.38 0.56
N ALA A 165 -1.13 -0.46 0.84
CA ALA A 165 -0.18 -0.26 1.94
C ALA A 165 0.57 1.08 1.82
N LEU A 166 0.82 1.59 0.61
CA LEU A 166 1.50 2.86 0.40
C LEU A 166 0.76 4.03 1.04
N ILE A 167 -0.58 4.05 0.96
CA ILE A 167 -1.39 5.10 1.61
C ILE A 167 -1.24 5.00 3.12
N THR A 168 -1.37 3.80 3.69
CA THR A 168 -1.22 3.58 5.12
C THR A 168 0.16 4.00 5.60
N LEU A 169 1.20 3.57 4.89
CA LEU A 169 2.59 3.90 5.21
C LEU A 169 2.86 5.41 5.10
N LYS A 170 2.24 6.11 4.14
CA LYS A 170 2.34 7.57 4.04
C LYS A 170 1.77 8.27 5.27
N TYR A 171 0.62 7.80 5.77
CA TYR A 171 0.05 8.34 7.01
C TYR A 171 0.87 8.00 8.25
N MET A 172 1.44 6.80 8.31
CA MET A 172 2.28 6.36 9.43
C MET A 172 3.63 7.07 9.45
N PHE A 173 4.25 7.21 8.30
CA PHE A 173 5.61 7.74 8.12
C PHE A 173 5.62 8.97 7.18
N PRO A 174 5.09 10.12 7.62
CA PRO A 174 4.90 11.28 6.75
C PRO A 174 6.21 11.87 6.20
N LYS A 175 7.34 11.61 6.88
CA LYS A 175 8.69 12.06 6.44
C LYS A 175 9.34 11.11 5.45
N SER A 176 8.84 9.89 5.31
CA SER A 176 9.34 8.91 4.34
C SER A 176 8.95 9.31 2.92
N ASN A 177 9.84 9.08 1.98
CA ASN A 177 9.50 9.20 0.57
C ASN A 177 8.72 7.96 0.15
N ILE A 178 7.42 8.13 -0.12
CA ILE A 178 6.57 7.04 -0.58
C ILE A 178 6.41 7.18 -2.08
N ILE A 179 6.77 6.13 -2.81
CA ILE A 179 6.81 6.10 -4.27
C ILE A 179 5.92 4.96 -4.75
N ASP A 180 5.01 5.27 -5.65
CA ASP A 180 4.28 4.29 -6.43
C ASP A 180 4.85 4.23 -7.84
N LEU A 181 5.23 3.04 -8.27
CA LEU A 181 5.71 2.80 -9.63
C LEU A 181 4.57 2.27 -10.49
N VAL A 182 4.33 2.97 -11.59
CA VAL A 182 3.30 2.60 -12.55
C VAL A 182 3.80 1.46 -13.44
N PHE A 183 3.02 0.39 -13.50
CA PHE A 183 3.21 -0.65 -14.52
C PHE A 183 2.53 -0.24 -15.83
N HIS A 184 3.25 -0.35 -16.91
CA HIS A 184 2.63 -0.32 -18.24
C HIS A 184 1.94 -1.67 -18.51
N HIS A 185 0.62 -1.68 -18.43
CA HIS A 185 -0.18 -2.84 -18.80
C HIS A 185 -0.69 -2.72 -20.22
N ALA A 186 -0.65 -3.84 -20.96
CA ALA A 186 -1.31 -3.94 -22.25
C ALA A 186 -2.86 -3.96 -22.14
N ASP A 187 -3.39 -4.21 -20.94
CA ASP A 187 -4.82 -4.28 -20.67
C ASP A 187 -5.36 -2.88 -20.32
N GLU A 188 -6.12 -2.29 -21.24
CA GLU A 188 -6.71 -0.95 -21.07
C GLU A 188 -7.61 -0.81 -19.85
N THR A 189 -8.25 -1.90 -19.40
CA THR A 189 -9.10 -1.87 -18.22
C THR A 189 -8.26 -1.66 -16.97
N LEU A 190 -7.14 -2.37 -16.86
CA LEU A 190 -6.20 -2.21 -15.78
C LEU A 190 -5.57 -0.82 -15.79
N VAL A 191 -5.25 -0.27 -16.96
CA VAL A 191 -4.74 1.09 -17.10
C VAL A 191 -5.72 2.13 -16.55
N LYS A 192 -7.01 2.00 -16.86
CA LYS A 192 -8.05 2.92 -16.34
C LYS A 192 -8.20 2.83 -14.81
N GLU A 193 -8.19 1.61 -14.28
CA GLU A 193 -8.23 1.40 -12.83
C GLU A 193 -6.98 2.00 -12.14
N TYR A 194 -5.82 1.85 -12.76
CA TYR A 194 -4.56 2.39 -12.25
C TYR A 194 -4.57 3.93 -12.22
N ARG A 195 -5.05 4.57 -13.27
CA ARG A 195 -5.17 6.06 -13.31
C ARG A 195 -6.04 6.62 -12.19
N ALA A 196 -7.11 5.92 -11.84
CA ALA A 196 -7.95 6.35 -10.71
C ALA A 196 -7.21 6.27 -9.37
N ILE A 197 -6.41 5.21 -9.18
CA ILE A 197 -5.56 5.03 -7.99
C ILE A 197 -4.45 6.08 -7.97
N GLU A 198 -3.83 6.36 -9.10
CA GLU A 198 -2.77 7.36 -9.27
C GLU A 198 -3.22 8.75 -8.79
N LEU A 199 -4.40 9.20 -9.21
CA LEU A 199 -4.96 10.47 -8.76
C LEU A 199 -5.13 10.53 -7.25
N GLU A 200 -5.59 9.43 -6.64
CA GLU A 200 -5.71 9.35 -5.19
C GLU A 200 -4.34 9.39 -4.51
N TYR A 201 -3.35 8.67 -5.01
CA TYR A 201 -2.00 8.66 -4.48
C TYR A 201 -1.37 10.06 -4.51
N LYS A 202 -1.45 10.74 -5.65
CA LYS A 202 -0.97 12.13 -5.79
C LYS A 202 -1.66 13.07 -4.78
N SER A 203 -2.97 12.90 -4.57
CA SER A 203 -3.72 13.70 -3.58
C SER A 203 -3.25 13.49 -2.14
N LYS A 204 -2.65 12.33 -1.84
CA LYS A 204 -2.08 11.99 -0.51
C LYS A 204 -0.59 12.30 -0.40
N GLY A 205 0.01 12.91 -1.41
CA GLY A 205 1.44 13.23 -1.44
C GLY A 205 2.35 12.00 -1.59
N ILE A 206 1.85 10.97 -2.28
CA ILE A 206 2.65 9.84 -2.74
C ILE A 206 3.20 10.21 -4.11
N ASN A 207 4.49 10.01 -4.32
CA ASN A 207 5.14 10.25 -5.59
C ASN A 207 4.79 9.11 -6.55
N VAL A 208 4.13 9.43 -7.65
CA VAL A 208 3.81 8.45 -8.70
C VAL A 208 4.77 8.66 -9.84
N LEU A 209 5.57 7.63 -10.14
CA LEU A 209 6.61 7.66 -11.16
C LEU A 209 6.41 6.53 -12.16
N GLU A 210 6.72 6.80 -13.40
CA GLU A 210 6.86 5.75 -14.39
C GLU A 210 8.22 5.06 -14.23
N LEU A 211 8.26 3.76 -14.43
CA LEU A 211 9.52 3.01 -14.29
C LEU A 211 10.59 3.49 -15.28
N ASN A 212 10.19 4.01 -16.43
CA ASN A 212 11.10 4.58 -17.42
C ASN A 212 11.78 5.85 -16.92
N ASP A 213 11.07 6.69 -16.17
CA ASP A 213 11.59 7.96 -15.63
C ASP A 213 12.72 7.72 -14.60
N LEU A 214 12.78 6.53 -13.98
CA LEU A 214 13.86 6.18 -13.06
C LEU A 214 15.23 6.07 -13.73
N CYS A 215 15.27 5.85 -15.04
CA CYS A 215 16.53 5.65 -15.78
C CYS A 215 17.05 6.92 -16.41
N GLU A 216 16.17 7.83 -16.84
CA GLU A 216 16.57 9.05 -17.55
C GLU A 216 17.22 10.10 -16.65
N ASN A 217 16.93 10.07 -15.35
CA ASN A 217 17.52 11.01 -14.37
C ASN A 217 18.94 10.63 -13.92
N ASN A 218 19.54 9.55 -14.45
CA ASN A 218 20.86 9.07 -14.05
C ASN A 218 21.95 9.37 -15.08
N GLU A 219 21.65 10.02 -16.21
CA GLU A 219 22.64 10.37 -17.25
C GLU A 219 22.97 11.88 -17.27
N ALA A 220 22.46 12.64 -16.31
CA ALA A 220 22.78 14.07 -16.11
C ALA A 220 23.66 14.27 -14.83
#